data_1711a4bb16dec006265d2304fb89cee7
#
_entry.id   1711a4bb16dec006265d2304fb89cee7
#
_cell.length_a   1.000
_cell.length_b   1.000
_cell.length_c   1.000
_cell.angle_alpha   90.00
_cell.angle_beta   90.00
_cell.angle_gamma   90.00
#
_symmetry.space_group_name_H-M   'P 1'
#
loop_
_entity.id
_entity.type
_entity.pdbx_description
1 polymer ?
#
loop_
_entity_poly.entity_id
_entity_poly.type
_entity_poly.pdbx_seq_one_letter_code
_entity_poly.pdbx_strand_id
1 'polypeptide(L)'
;YGSRAGQLHNSVRLLASRLDDATQILKQRIHQKPLCPQGQPNNKAKTVESVFFNVYIANVQPYLSSVNRGAEQLFKPLAELADIQQHVMPDSFRPYYDQSLRWDNDKGLWGKYQQQVKAHTEAWQDLLEQCGLRPTPD
;
A
#
# COMPACT_ATOMS: atom_id res chain seq x y z
N TYR A 1 18.97 -15.76 8.02
CA TYR A 1 18.45 -14.49 8.58
C TYR A 1 18.51 -13.33 7.56
N GLY A 2 19.60 -13.12 6.87
CA GLY A 2 19.74 -12.06 5.87
C GLY A 2 18.78 -12.16 4.67
N SER A 3 18.41 -13.37 4.27
CA SER A 3 17.51 -13.58 3.12
C SER A 3 16.07 -13.14 3.40
N ARG A 4 15.56 -13.28 4.62
CA ARG A 4 14.19 -12.86 4.97
C ARG A 4 14.04 -11.34 5.01
N ALA A 5 15.01 -10.64 5.54
CA ALA A 5 15.02 -9.18 5.57
C ALA A 5 15.08 -8.60 4.14
N GLY A 6 15.93 -9.16 3.29
CA GLY A 6 16.02 -8.77 1.87
C GLY A 6 14.74 -9.09 1.09
N GLN A 7 14.13 -10.24 1.34
CA GLN A 7 12.84 -10.62 0.74
C GLN A 7 11.73 -9.66 1.16
N LEU A 8 11.66 -9.31 2.43
CA LEU A 8 10.66 -8.37 2.95
C LEU A 8 10.86 -6.97 2.36
N HIS A 9 12.09 -6.48 2.31
CA HIS A 9 12.42 -5.20 1.69
C HIS A 9 12.01 -5.16 0.20
N ASN A 10 12.32 -6.22 -0.55
CA ASN A 10 11.89 -6.35 -1.95
C ASN A 10 10.37 -6.44 -2.09
N SER A 11 9.68 -7.13 -1.20
CA SER A 11 8.22 -7.21 -1.18
C SER A 11 7.59 -5.84 -0.97
N VAL A 12 8.07 -5.07 0.01
CA VAL A 12 7.58 -3.70 0.26
C VAL A 12 7.79 -2.81 -0.96
N ARG A 13 8.98 -2.86 -1.58
CA ARG A 13 9.29 -2.07 -2.78
C ARG A 13 8.42 -2.44 -3.97
N LEU A 14 8.26 -3.74 -4.23
CA LEU A 14 7.45 -4.24 -5.34
C LEU A 14 5.98 -3.91 -5.14
N LEU A 15 5.45 -4.10 -3.93
CA LEU A 15 4.07 -3.78 -3.60
C LEU A 15 3.79 -2.29 -3.75
N ALA A 16 4.66 -1.40 -3.27
CA ALA A 16 4.49 0.04 -3.46
C ALA A 16 4.35 0.39 -4.95
N SER A 17 5.19 -0.17 -5.80
CA SER A 17 5.14 0.04 -7.25
C SER A 17 3.87 -0.53 -7.89
N ARG A 18 3.49 -1.76 -7.55
CA ARG A 18 2.33 -2.44 -8.14
C ARG A 18 1.00 -1.85 -7.67
N LEU A 19 0.93 -1.43 -6.41
CA LEU A 19 -0.24 -0.71 -5.90
C LEU A 19 -0.41 0.64 -6.59
N ASP A 20 0.68 1.35 -6.87
CA ASP A 20 0.61 2.60 -7.64
C ASP A 20 0.06 2.35 -9.05
N ASP A 21 0.60 1.38 -9.79
CA ASP A 21 0.12 1.00 -11.12
C ASP A 21 -1.39 0.67 -11.10
N ALA A 22 -1.80 -0.18 -10.16
CA ALA A 22 -3.21 -0.58 -10.01
C ALA A 22 -4.12 0.60 -9.62
N THR A 23 -3.64 1.49 -8.75
CA THR A 23 -4.34 2.71 -8.35
C THR A 23 -4.56 3.63 -9.54
N GLN A 24 -3.56 3.81 -10.40
CA GLN A 24 -3.71 4.63 -11.62
C GLN A 24 -4.77 4.06 -12.57
N ILE A 25 -4.85 2.73 -12.71
CA ILE A 25 -5.91 2.08 -13.51
C ILE A 25 -7.29 2.39 -12.95
N LEU A 26 -7.48 2.28 -11.63
CA LEU A 26 -8.75 2.62 -10.97
C LEU A 26 -9.11 4.10 -11.17
N LYS A 27 -8.16 5.01 -10.98
CA LYS A 27 -8.36 6.45 -11.18
C LYS A 27 -8.72 6.80 -12.63
N GLN A 28 -8.06 6.20 -13.60
CA GLN A 28 -8.40 6.38 -15.00
C GLN A 28 -9.84 5.90 -15.28
N ARG A 29 -10.24 4.78 -14.72
CA ARG A 29 -11.59 4.27 -14.84
C ARG A 29 -12.63 5.22 -14.25
N ILE A 30 -12.34 5.81 -13.08
CA ILE A 30 -13.20 6.77 -12.40
C ILE A 30 -13.43 8.01 -13.27
N HIS A 31 -12.36 8.56 -13.86
CA HIS A 31 -12.42 9.85 -14.57
C HIS A 31 -12.84 9.74 -16.04
N GLN A 32 -12.38 8.71 -16.75
CA GLN A 32 -12.59 8.64 -18.21
C GLN A 32 -13.88 7.92 -18.60
N LYS A 33 -14.30 6.94 -17.81
CA LYS A 33 -15.48 6.13 -18.12
C LYS A 33 -16.17 5.70 -16.84
N PRO A 34 -17.06 6.54 -16.29
CA PRO A 34 -17.77 6.23 -15.05
C PRO A 34 -18.39 4.84 -15.07
N LEU A 35 -18.28 4.12 -13.96
CA LEU A 35 -18.83 2.77 -13.82
C LEU A 35 -20.36 2.81 -13.84
N CYS A 36 -20.95 3.82 -13.19
CA CYS A 36 -22.37 4.05 -13.09
C CYS A 36 -22.70 5.51 -13.48
N PRO A 37 -22.87 5.82 -14.78
CA PRO A 37 -23.14 7.18 -15.23
C PRO A 37 -24.40 7.80 -14.62
N GLN A 38 -25.35 6.97 -14.20
CA GLN A 38 -26.61 7.41 -13.58
C GLN A 38 -26.61 7.33 -12.06
N GLY A 39 -25.46 7.02 -11.45
CA GLY A 39 -25.31 6.91 -10.00
C GLY A 39 -25.99 5.68 -9.37
N GLN A 40 -26.48 4.74 -10.16
CA GLN A 40 -27.16 3.54 -9.69
C GLN A 40 -26.42 2.27 -10.10
N PRO A 41 -26.44 1.20 -9.27
CA PRO A 41 -25.80 -0.06 -9.57
C PRO A 41 -26.30 -0.67 -10.89
N ASN A 42 -25.36 -1.19 -11.67
CA ASN A 42 -25.61 -1.96 -12.88
C ASN A 42 -24.86 -3.29 -12.82
N ASN A 43 -25.01 -4.16 -13.82
CA ASN A 43 -24.37 -5.47 -13.83
C ASN A 43 -22.85 -5.39 -13.79
N LYS A 44 -22.25 -4.36 -14.43
CA LYS A 44 -20.80 -4.15 -14.38
C LYS A 44 -20.35 -3.74 -12.97
N ALA A 45 -21.12 -2.87 -12.31
CA ALA A 45 -20.85 -2.46 -10.94
C ALA A 45 -20.90 -3.64 -9.95
N LYS A 46 -21.89 -4.55 -10.10
CA LYS A 46 -21.97 -5.77 -9.28
C LYS A 46 -20.77 -6.70 -9.49
N THR A 47 -20.29 -6.81 -10.73
CA THR A 47 -19.07 -7.58 -11.02
C THR A 47 -17.86 -6.95 -10.35
N VAL A 48 -17.69 -5.63 -10.45
CA VAL A 48 -16.60 -4.89 -9.82
C VAL A 48 -16.66 -5.00 -8.29
N GLU A 49 -17.85 -4.87 -7.69
CA GLU A 49 -18.08 -5.09 -6.26
C GLU A 49 -17.68 -6.52 -5.83
N SER A 50 -18.07 -7.52 -6.60
CA SER A 50 -17.67 -8.91 -6.35
C SER A 50 -16.15 -9.10 -6.40
N VAL A 51 -15.45 -8.49 -7.34
CA VAL A 51 -13.99 -8.50 -7.41
C VAL A 51 -13.39 -7.79 -6.19
N PHE A 52 -13.93 -6.65 -5.80
CA PHE A 52 -13.47 -5.94 -4.61
C PHE A 52 -13.53 -6.84 -3.36
N PHE A 53 -14.67 -7.46 -3.09
CA PHE A 53 -14.80 -8.29 -1.88
C PHE A 53 -14.05 -9.61 -1.98
N ASN A 54 -14.14 -10.33 -3.09
CA ASN A 54 -13.59 -11.69 -3.21
C ASN A 54 -12.09 -11.72 -3.53
N VAL A 55 -11.54 -10.65 -4.08
CA VAL A 55 -10.11 -10.58 -4.41
C VAL A 55 -9.40 -9.60 -3.50
N TYR A 56 -9.79 -8.32 -3.51
CA TYR A 56 -9.08 -7.31 -2.75
C TYR A 56 -9.22 -7.51 -1.24
N ILE A 57 -10.44 -7.56 -0.73
CA ILE A 57 -10.69 -7.72 0.72
C ILE A 57 -10.27 -9.11 1.21
N ALA A 58 -10.66 -10.17 0.49
CA ALA A 58 -10.43 -11.54 0.98
C ALA A 58 -8.98 -12.02 0.83
N ASN A 59 -8.22 -11.51 -0.15
CA ASN A 59 -6.88 -12.02 -0.44
C ASN A 59 -5.79 -10.96 -0.39
N VAL A 60 -6.01 -9.78 -0.98
CA VAL A 60 -4.96 -8.76 -1.08
C VAL A 60 -4.75 -8.07 0.27
N GLN A 61 -5.79 -7.61 0.93
CA GLN A 61 -5.66 -6.93 2.24
C GLN A 61 -5.00 -7.79 3.32
N PRO A 62 -5.34 -9.08 3.51
CA PRO A 62 -4.63 -9.94 4.47
C PRO A 62 -3.15 -10.08 4.16
N TYR A 63 -2.79 -10.15 2.88
CA TYR A 63 -1.39 -10.19 2.46
C TYR A 63 -0.67 -8.87 2.79
N LEU A 64 -1.25 -7.72 2.45
CA LEU A 64 -0.72 -6.42 2.81
C LEU A 64 -0.54 -6.27 4.33
N SER A 65 -1.51 -6.75 5.11
CA SER A 65 -1.43 -6.75 6.58
C SER A 65 -0.29 -7.64 7.10
N SER A 66 -0.04 -8.78 6.47
CA SER A 66 1.08 -9.66 6.85
C SER A 66 2.45 -9.03 6.55
N VAL A 67 2.56 -8.37 5.39
CA VAL A 67 3.77 -7.61 5.02
C VAL A 67 3.99 -6.46 5.99
N ASN A 68 2.93 -5.73 6.34
CA ASN A 68 2.99 -4.64 7.31
C ASN A 68 3.52 -5.10 8.68
N ARG A 69 2.95 -6.19 9.22
CA ARG A 69 3.42 -6.75 10.51
C ARG A 69 4.89 -7.19 10.45
N GLY A 70 5.27 -7.88 9.37
CA GLY A 70 6.67 -8.29 9.19
C GLY A 70 7.63 -7.11 9.09
N ALA A 71 7.22 -6.07 8.38
CA ALA A 71 7.99 -4.84 8.26
C ALA A 71 8.12 -4.09 9.60
N GLU A 72 7.05 -3.99 10.37
CA GLU A 72 7.10 -3.41 11.72
C GLU A 72 8.08 -4.14 12.63
N GLN A 73 8.04 -5.48 12.63
CA GLN A 73 8.92 -6.30 13.44
C GLN A 73 10.40 -6.18 13.06
N LEU A 74 10.70 -5.80 11.81
CA LEU A 74 12.07 -5.63 11.33
C LEU A 74 12.53 -4.17 11.46
N PHE A 75 11.76 -3.22 10.96
CA PHE A 75 12.23 -1.84 10.78
C PHE A 75 12.16 -1.03 12.07
N LYS A 76 11.22 -1.29 12.98
CA LYS A 76 11.17 -0.57 14.27
C LYS A 76 12.40 -0.82 15.12
N PRO A 77 12.83 -2.07 15.39
CA PRO A 77 14.07 -2.32 16.12
C PRO A 77 15.32 -1.78 15.41
N LEU A 78 15.33 -1.79 14.06
CA LEU A 78 16.44 -1.19 13.31
C LEU A 78 16.50 0.32 13.48
N ALA A 79 15.34 1.00 13.50
CA ALA A 79 15.28 2.43 13.76
C ALA A 79 15.75 2.77 15.17
N GLU A 80 15.32 2.02 16.18
CA GLU A 80 15.79 2.19 17.57
C GLU A 80 17.31 1.99 17.69
N LEU A 81 17.85 0.96 17.03
CA LEU A 81 19.30 0.72 17.00
C LEU A 81 20.04 1.85 16.30
N ALA A 82 19.51 2.35 15.17
CA ALA A 82 20.12 3.45 14.42
C ALA A 82 20.13 4.74 15.23
N ASP A 83 19.08 5.02 16.00
CA ASP A 83 19.00 6.19 16.87
C ASP A 83 20.07 6.14 17.98
N ILE A 84 20.32 4.96 18.54
CA ILE A 84 21.39 4.77 19.54
C ILE A 84 22.76 4.96 18.90
N GLN A 85 22.93 4.57 17.63
CA GLN A 85 24.21 4.57 16.92
C GLN A 85 24.43 5.76 16.00
N GLN A 86 23.61 6.82 16.09
CA GLN A 86 23.70 7.99 15.21
C GLN A 86 25.11 8.60 15.11
N HIS A 87 25.86 8.58 16.21
CA HIS A 87 27.20 9.17 16.29
C HIS A 87 28.27 8.38 15.52
N VAL A 88 28.04 7.09 15.29
CA VAL A 88 29.00 6.19 14.63
C VAL A 88 28.54 5.74 13.25
N MET A 89 27.36 6.18 12.82
CA MET A 89 26.83 5.85 11.50
C MET A 89 27.66 6.55 10.42
N PRO A 90 28.28 5.80 9.47
CA PRO A 90 29.03 6.39 8.37
C PRO A 90 28.14 7.31 7.51
N ASP A 91 28.67 8.47 7.12
CA ASP A 91 27.95 9.44 6.28
C ASP A 91 27.52 8.83 4.92
N SER A 92 28.34 7.92 4.37
CA SER A 92 28.02 7.20 3.14
C SER A 92 26.83 6.23 3.27
N PHE A 93 26.53 5.74 4.47
CA PHE A 93 25.41 4.84 4.74
C PHE A 93 24.10 5.59 5.03
N ARG A 94 24.17 6.81 5.53
CA ARG A 94 23.02 7.60 5.96
C ARG A 94 21.95 7.77 4.87
N PRO A 95 22.25 8.10 3.60
CA PRO A 95 21.23 8.21 2.55
C PRO A 95 20.49 6.88 2.30
N TYR A 96 21.19 5.76 2.33
CA TYR A 96 20.58 4.45 2.18
C TYR A 96 19.66 4.13 3.36
N TYR A 97 20.10 4.41 4.58
CA TYR A 97 19.30 4.23 5.78
C TYR A 97 18.00 5.06 5.71
N ASP A 98 18.12 6.35 5.42
CA ASP A 98 16.97 7.27 5.35
C ASP A 98 15.94 6.86 4.28
N GLN A 99 16.40 6.39 3.13
CA GLN A 99 15.53 6.00 2.04
C GLN A 99 14.91 4.61 2.18
N SER A 100 15.65 3.66 2.72
CA SER A 100 15.34 2.24 2.60
C SER A 100 15.02 1.54 3.91
N LEU A 101 15.54 2.03 5.03
CA LEU A 101 15.44 1.35 6.32
C LEU A 101 14.71 2.18 7.39
N ARG A 102 14.72 3.50 7.26
CA ARG A 102 14.14 4.39 8.24
C ARG A 102 12.62 4.28 8.27
N TRP A 103 12.09 4.00 9.46
CA TRP A 103 10.66 3.76 9.67
C TRP A 103 9.80 5.02 9.56
N ASP A 104 10.28 6.14 10.07
CA ASP A 104 9.54 7.39 10.24
C ASP A 104 9.75 8.41 9.10
N ASN A 105 10.28 7.97 7.95
CA ASN A 105 10.49 8.82 6.79
C ASN A 105 9.37 8.64 5.76
N ASP A 106 8.45 9.59 5.70
CA ASP A 106 7.33 9.59 4.73
C ASP A 106 7.78 9.54 3.26
N LYS A 107 8.99 10.02 2.97
CA LYS A 107 9.60 9.98 1.64
C LYS A 107 10.42 8.72 1.39
N GLY A 108 10.67 7.94 2.42
CA GLY A 108 11.36 6.66 2.34
C GLY A 108 10.46 5.55 1.79
N LEU A 109 11.05 4.36 1.65
CA LEU A 109 10.37 3.19 1.09
C LEU A 109 9.11 2.83 1.87
N TRP A 110 9.19 2.81 3.20
CA TRP A 110 8.07 2.44 4.06
C TRP A 110 6.93 3.46 3.98
N GLY A 111 7.23 4.74 4.07
CA GLY A 111 6.24 5.81 3.95
C GLY A 111 5.53 5.77 2.60
N LYS A 112 6.26 5.56 1.51
CA LYS A 112 5.69 5.39 0.16
C LYS A 112 4.76 4.17 0.08
N TYR A 113 5.17 3.04 0.65
CA TYR A 113 4.33 1.84 0.70
C TYR A 113 3.00 2.11 1.42
N GLN A 114 3.04 2.73 2.60
CA GLN A 114 1.83 3.07 3.35
C GLN A 114 0.92 4.04 2.58
N GLN A 115 1.49 5.05 1.93
CA GLN A 115 0.75 5.97 1.08
C GLN A 115 0.07 5.26 -0.09
N GLN A 116 0.73 4.30 -0.72
CA GLN A 116 0.17 3.53 -1.82
C GLN A 116 -0.94 2.57 -1.38
N VAL A 117 -0.81 1.92 -0.22
CA VAL A 117 -1.88 1.10 0.36
C VAL A 117 -3.13 1.95 0.61
N LYS A 118 -2.96 3.12 1.21
CA LYS A 118 -4.06 4.05 1.48
C LYS A 118 -4.71 4.53 0.17
N ALA A 119 -3.91 5.04 -0.76
CA ALA A 119 -4.40 5.56 -2.04
C ALA A 119 -5.14 4.50 -2.86
N HIS A 120 -4.69 3.24 -2.81
CA HIS A 120 -5.34 2.13 -3.49
C HIS A 120 -6.70 1.80 -2.87
N THR A 121 -6.78 1.76 -1.54
CA THR A 121 -8.04 1.53 -0.83
C THR A 121 -9.05 2.65 -1.13
N GLU A 122 -8.62 3.91 -1.07
CA GLU A 122 -9.46 5.06 -1.41
C GLU A 122 -9.97 5.00 -2.86
N ALA A 123 -9.10 4.64 -3.82
CA ALA A 123 -9.51 4.51 -5.21
C ALA A 123 -10.58 3.43 -5.44
N TRP A 124 -10.53 2.31 -4.71
CA TRP A 124 -11.60 1.31 -4.71
C TRP A 124 -12.91 1.87 -4.15
N GLN A 125 -12.83 2.58 -3.03
CA GLN A 125 -14.02 3.18 -2.41
C GLN A 125 -14.67 4.23 -3.33
N ASP A 126 -13.87 5.08 -3.96
CA ASP A 126 -14.35 6.11 -4.89
C ASP A 126 -15.01 5.48 -6.13
N LEU A 127 -14.43 4.39 -6.67
CA LEU A 127 -15.00 3.67 -7.80
C LEU A 127 -16.38 3.09 -7.47
N LEU A 128 -16.51 2.46 -6.30
CA LEU A 128 -17.78 1.87 -5.86
C LEU A 128 -18.80 2.95 -5.47
N GLU A 129 -18.35 4.09 -4.93
CA GLU A 129 -19.22 5.21 -4.57
C GLU A 129 -19.94 5.80 -5.78
N GLN A 130 -19.37 5.78 -6.98
CA GLN A 130 -20.06 6.16 -8.22
C GLN A 130 -21.36 5.40 -8.45
N CYS A 131 -21.49 4.23 -7.85
CA CYS A 131 -22.65 3.35 -7.97
C CYS A 131 -23.50 3.28 -6.69
N GLY A 132 -23.19 4.09 -5.68
CA GLY A 132 -23.82 3.98 -4.35
C GLY A 132 -23.48 2.69 -3.60
N LEU A 133 -22.34 2.06 -3.94
CA LEU A 133 -21.86 0.78 -3.38
C LEU A 133 -20.64 0.94 -2.47
N ARG A 134 -20.39 2.15 -1.96
CA ARG A 134 -19.24 2.38 -1.08
C ARG A 134 -19.32 1.48 0.16
N PRO A 135 -18.28 0.65 0.43
CA PRO A 135 -18.24 -0.12 1.64
C PRO A 135 -18.17 0.81 2.86
N THR A 136 -19.07 0.60 3.80
CA THR A 136 -18.99 1.25 5.11
C THR A 136 -18.08 0.41 6.01
N PRO A 137 -17.16 1.00 6.78
CA PRO A 137 -16.47 0.27 7.83
C PRO A 137 -17.51 -0.24 8.84
N ASP A 138 -17.44 -1.52 9.18
CA ASP A 138 -18.17 -2.09 10.31
C ASP A 138 -17.62 -1.57 11.65
#